data_88dccb19d9dc835a69d81f67062549bc
#
_entry.id   88dccb19d9dc835a69d81f67062549bc
#
_cell.length_a   1.000
_cell.length_b   1.000
_cell.length_c   1.000
_cell.angle_alpha   90.00
_cell.angle_beta   90.00
_cell.angle_gamma   90.00
#
_symmetry.space_group_name_H-M   'P 1'
#
loop_
_entity.id
_entity.type
_entity.pdbx_description
1 polymer ?
#
loop_
_entity_poly.entity_id
_entity_poly.type
_entity_poly.pdbx_seq_one_letter_code
_entity_poly.pdbx_strand_id
1 'polypeptide(L)'
;MESIHGDQVNDFSKQYAVGLTMLRQDLHIHTTYSTSDNSVVPEQTVAFVAAVRHAVIVGISDHFECLVNGDFEGYEKEVRQAGLKVGVEVDGHPWVDEAIKYDVDYYIFHCRDQNANYRSLDKFLTTGKPVIIAHPNAFQTNLGKVPPECLIEINNRYVWRADWRQYYGPFTNQFKFVIGSDAHQPNWLGQAVAHYAAAQLGIEEHLVF
;
A
#
# COMPACT_ATOMS: atom_id res chain seq x y z
N MET A 1 -26.97 -5.84 33.14
CA MET A 1 -26.54 -6.11 31.76
C MET A 1 -25.14 -5.57 31.65
N GLU A 2 -24.15 -6.42 31.88
CA GLU A 2 -22.73 -6.07 31.86
C GLU A 2 -22.20 -6.12 30.43
N SER A 3 -21.41 -5.12 30.06
CA SER A 3 -20.86 -4.92 28.74
C SER A 3 -19.71 -5.92 28.47
N ILE A 4 -19.95 -6.94 27.66
CA ILE A 4 -18.95 -7.97 27.27
C ILE A 4 -18.18 -7.57 25.99
N HIS A 5 -18.18 -6.31 25.57
CA HIS A 5 -17.59 -5.91 24.28
C HIS A 5 -16.18 -5.31 24.34
N GLY A 6 -15.60 -5.11 25.53
CA GLY A 6 -14.25 -4.49 25.67
C GLY A 6 -13.06 -5.46 25.66
N ASP A 7 -13.26 -6.70 26.09
CA ASP A 7 -12.13 -7.59 26.36
C ASP A 7 -11.71 -8.49 25.19
N GLN A 8 -12.59 -8.74 24.22
CA GLN A 8 -12.25 -9.61 23.09
C GLN A 8 -11.31 -8.98 22.05
N VAL A 9 -11.40 -7.66 21.83
CA VAL A 9 -10.51 -6.96 20.88
C VAL A 9 -9.07 -6.93 21.40
N ASN A 10 -8.87 -6.84 22.70
CA ASN A 10 -7.55 -6.82 23.33
C ASN A 10 -6.81 -8.18 23.27
N ASP A 11 -7.52 -9.28 23.16
CA ASP A 11 -6.89 -10.60 23.13
C ASP A 11 -6.39 -10.99 21.75
N PHE A 12 -7.10 -10.61 20.70
CA PHE A 12 -6.66 -10.83 19.30
C PHE A 12 -5.39 -10.03 18.98
N SER A 13 -5.28 -8.78 19.40
CA SER A 13 -4.10 -7.96 19.14
C SER A 13 -2.84 -8.53 19.80
N LYS A 14 -2.94 -9.14 20.97
CA LYS A 14 -1.83 -9.78 21.69
C LYS A 14 -1.35 -11.07 21.01
N GLN A 15 -2.23 -11.82 20.36
CA GLN A 15 -1.90 -13.08 19.71
C GLN A 15 -1.10 -12.88 18.42
N TYR A 16 -1.30 -11.77 17.70
CA TYR A 16 -0.58 -11.42 16.48
C TYR A 16 0.69 -10.59 16.72
N ALA A 17 0.82 -9.94 17.89
CA ALA A 17 2.00 -9.14 18.24
C ALA A 17 3.21 -9.97 18.73
N VAL A 18 3.05 -11.26 18.98
CA VAL A 18 4.12 -12.12 19.50
C VAL A 18 5.08 -12.50 18.37
N GLY A 19 6.13 -11.72 18.19
CA GLY A 19 7.27 -12.02 17.31
C GLY A 19 7.46 -11.15 16.09
N LEU A 20 6.61 -10.14 15.85
CA LEU A 20 6.84 -9.18 14.77
C LEU A 20 7.76 -8.06 15.27
N THR A 21 8.96 -7.97 14.69
CA THR A 21 9.74 -6.73 14.78
C THR A 21 8.89 -5.63 14.14
N MET A 22 8.63 -4.54 14.88
CA MET A 22 7.85 -3.41 14.38
C MET A 22 8.49 -2.89 13.08
N LEU A 23 7.72 -2.84 12.01
CA LEU A 23 8.16 -2.32 10.73
C LEU A 23 8.33 -0.80 10.81
N ARG A 24 9.14 -0.23 9.92
CA ARG A 24 9.32 1.22 9.86
C ARG A 24 8.11 1.91 9.24
N GLN A 25 7.59 1.36 8.15
CA GLN A 25 6.36 1.80 7.50
C GLN A 25 5.65 0.64 6.81
N ASP A 26 4.35 0.80 6.60
CA ASP A 26 3.54 0.00 5.68
C ASP A 26 2.43 0.89 5.12
N LEU A 27 2.51 1.16 3.82
CA LEU A 27 1.61 2.09 3.13
C LEU A 27 0.68 1.39 2.14
N HIS A 28 0.80 0.05 1.99
CA HIS A 28 -0.02 -0.70 1.06
C HIS A 28 -0.83 -1.75 1.82
N ILE A 29 -2.00 -1.32 2.29
CA ILE A 29 -2.91 -2.15 3.08
C ILE A 29 -4.34 -1.88 2.61
N HIS A 30 -5.08 -2.95 2.35
CA HIS A 30 -6.50 -2.92 2.03
C HIS A 30 -7.34 -3.24 3.25
N THR A 31 -8.54 -2.67 3.27
CA THR A 31 -9.53 -2.91 4.32
C THR A 31 -10.89 -3.26 3.72
N THR A 32 -11.89 -3.42 4.57
CA THR A 32 -13.28 -3.70 4.14
C THR A 32 -13.88 -2.62 3.24
N TYR A 33 -13.20 -1.48 3.03
CA TYR A 33 -13.58 -0.48 2.02
C TYR A 33 -13.28 -0.91 0.58
N SER A 34 -12.36 -1.85 0.36
CA SER A 34 -12.14 -2.50 -0.94
C SER A 34 -13.21 -3.54 -1.24
N THR A 35 -14.46 -3.10 -1.32
CA THR A 35 -15.67 -3.94 -1.32
C THR A 35 -15.78 -4.92 -2.48
N SER A 36 -15.10 -4.66 -3.61
CA SER A 36 -15.08 -5.55 -4.77
C SER A 36 -13.91 -6.55 -4.76
N ASP A 37 -12.98 -6.43 -3.80
CA ASP A 37 -11.87 -7.36 -3.68
C ASP A 37 -12.22 -8.51 -2.73
N ASN A 38 -12.46 -9.68 -3.33
CA ASN A 38 -12.77 -10.91 -2.60
C ASN A 38 -11.60 -11.45 -1.77
N SER A 39 -10.40 -10.84 -1.84
CA SER A 39 -9.25 -11.21 -1.00
C SER A 39 -9.32 -10.56 0.37
N VAL A 40 -10.07 -9.45 0.51
CA VAL A 40 -10.26 -8.76 1.78
C VAL A 40 -11.26 -9.52 2.65
N VAL A 41 -10.82 -9.89 3.86
CA VAL A 41 -11.68 -10.57 4.84
C VAL A 41 -12.40 -9.56 5.75
N PRO A 42 -13.57 -9.90 6.32
CA PRO A 42 -14.36 -8.99 7.15
C PRO A 42 -13.61 -8.44 8.38
N GLU A 43 -12.61 -9.15 8.88
CA GLU A 43 -11.79 -8.75 10.02
C GLU A 43 -10.77 -7.67 9.69
N GLN A 44 -10.44 -7.47 8.41
CA GLN A 44 -9.44 -6.50 7.94
C GLN A 44 -10.01 -5.08 7.90
N THR A 45 -10.44 -4.58 9.05
CA THR A 45 -10.99 -3.22 9.20
C THR A 45 -9.91 -2.18 9.48
N VAL A 46 -10.21 -0.89 9.24
CA VAL A 46 -9.33 0.22 9.63
C VAL A 46 -9.02 0.16 11.13
N ALA A 47 -10.04 -0.09 11.97
CA ALA A 47 -9.90 -0.20 13.41
C ALA A 47 -8.95 -1.34 13.82
N PHE A 48 -9.03 -2.49 13.13
CA PHE A 48 -8.11 -3.61 13.37
C PHE A 48 -6.66 -3.22 13.03
N VAL A 49 -6.42 -2.69 11.85
CA VAL A 49 -5.07 -2.28 11.41
C VAL A 49 -4.48 -1.25 12.38
N ALA A 50 -5.27 -0.28 12.81
CA ALA A 50 -4.85 0.72 13.79
C ALA A 50 -4.50 0.12 15.16
N ALA A 51 -5.24 -0.91 15.60
CA ALA A 51 -5.01 -1.58 16.87
C ALA A 51 -3.74 -2.46 16.88
N VAL A 52 -3.44 -3.13 15.75
CA VAL A 52 -2.26 -4.02 15.64
C VAL A 52 -0.95 -3.25 15.70
N ARG A 53 -0.87 -2.06 15.14
CA ARG A 53 0.33 -1.20 15.13
C ARG A 53 1.60 -1.95 14.71
N HIS A 54 1.53 -2.71 13.63
CA HIS A 54 2.64 -3.54 13.13
C HIS A 54 3.80 -2.71 12.54
N ALA A 55 3.55 -1.43 12.21
CA ALA A 55 4.54 -0.49 11.71
C ALA A 55 4.47 0.86 12.46
N VAL A 56 5.57 1.62 12.42
CA VAL A 56 5.63 2.99 12.99
C VAL A 56 4.76 3.95 12.18
N ILE A 57 4.86 3.86 10.85
CA ILE A 57 4.04 4.61 9.91
C ILE A 57 3.12 3.62 9.19
N VAL A 58 1.82 3.81 9.33
CA VAL A 58 0.81 2.97 8.69
C VAL A 58 -0.07 3.83 7.82
N GLY A 59 -0.31 3.37 6.59
CA GLY A 59 -1.29 3.96 5.67
C GLY A 59 -2.24 2.90 5.14
N ILE A 60 -3.48 3.29 4.91
CA ILE A 60 -4.49 2.49 4.22
C ILE A 60 -4.59 2.98 2.79
N SER A 61 -4.71 2.07 1.84
CA SER A 61 -4.75 2.36 0.40
C SER A 61 -5.77 1.49 -0.33
N ASP A 62 -7.01 1.56 0.12
CA ASP A 62 -8.09 0.82 -0.52
C ASP A 62 -8.25 1.18 -2.00
N HIS A 63 -8.82 0.25 -2.78
CA HIS A 63 -9.06 0.44 -4.21
C HIS A 63 -9.92 1.67 -4.47
N PHE A 64 -9.39 2.64 -5.21
CA PHE A 64 -10.03 3.93 -5.47
C PHE A 64 -11.41 3.78 -6.13
N GLU A 65 -11.55 2.84 -7.06
CA GLU A 65 -12.82 2.55 -7.73
C GLU A 65 -13.91 2.04 -6.79
N CYS A 66 -13.53 1.37 -5.70
CA CYS A 66 -14.48 0.97 -4.66
C CYS A 66 -14.92 2.19 -3.84
N LEU A 67 -13.97 3.06 -3.49
CA LEU A 67 -14.20 4.23 -2.66
C LEU A 67 -15.07 5.27 -3.36
N VAL A 68 -14.76 5.61 -4.62
CA VAL A 68 -15.48 6.64 -5.38
C VAL A 68 -16.92 6.23 -5.70
N ASN A 69 -17.18 4.95 -5.86
CA ASN A 69 -18.51 4.41 -6.08
C ASN A 69 -19.23 4.02 -4.77
N GLY A 70 -18.53 4.11 -3.64
CA GLY A 70 -19.01 3.74 -2.31
C GLY A 70 -19.07 4.94 -1.37
N ASP A 71 -18.19 4.96 -0.36
CA ASP A 71 -18.15 5.97 0.71
C ASP A 71 -16.71 6.48 0.93
N PHE A 72 -16.22 7.34 0.05
CA PHE A 72 -14.90 7.94 0.20
C PHE A 72 -14.80 8.81 1.46
N GLU A 73 -15.84 9.60 1.76
CA GLU A 73 -15.82 10.49 2.93
C GLU A 73 -15.76 9.72 4.25
N GLY A 74 -16.51 8.63 4.34
CA GLY A 74 -16.46 7.72 5.49
C GLY A 74 -15.09 7.06 5.65
N TYR A 75 -14.52 6.58 4.55
CA TYR A 75 -13.17 6.03 4.49
C TYR A 75 -12.12 7.01 5.00
N GLU A 76 -12.05 8.20 4.39
CA GLU A 76 -11.08 9.23 4.75
C GLU A 76 -11.20 9.59 6.23
N LYS A 77 -12.42 9.84 6.70
CA LYS A 77 -12.70 10.19 8.08
C LYS A 77 -12.25 9.10 9.06
N GLU A 78 -12.57 7.83 8.79
CA GLU A 78 -12.21 6.71 9.66
C GLU A 78 -10.69 6.54 9.73
N VAL A 79 -9.99 6.57 8.58
CA VAL A 79 -8.54 6.43 8.51
C VAL A 79 -7.84 7.57 9.25
N ARG A 80 -8.27 8.83 9.05
CA ARG A 80 -7.69 9.98 9.75
C ARG A 80 -7.97 9.95 11.25
N GLN A 81 -9.16 9.54 11.69
CA GLN A 81 -9.50 9.41 13.10
C GLN A 81 -8.69 8.31 13.79
N ALA A 82 -8.31 7.27 13.05
CA ALA A 82 -7.41 6.23 13.53
C ALA A 82 -5.93 6.68 13.62
N GLY A 83 -5.61 7.89 13.15
CA GLY A 83 -4.24 8.42 13.13
C GLY A 83 -3.36 7.79 12.05
N LEU A 84 -3.97 7.21 11.02
CA LEU A 84 -3.30 6.57 9.89
C LEU A 84 -3.20 7.51 8.68
N LYS A 85 -2.31 7.19 7.72
CA LYS A 85 -2.19 7.91 6.46
C LYS A 85 -3.27 7.46 5.48
N VAL A 86 -3.91 8.43 4.82
CA VAL A 86 -4.93 8.17 3.80
C VAL A 86 -4.27 8.04 2.45
N GLY A 87 -4.23 6.85 1.91
CA GLY A 87 -3.82 6.57 0.54
C GLY A 87 -4.98 6.05 -0.29
N VAL A 88 -4.76 5.86 -1.57
CA VAL A 88 -5.65 5.12 -2.46
C VAL A 88 -4.84 4.31 -3.45
N GLU A 89 -5.28 3.10 -3.76
CA GLU A 89 -4.73 2.32 -4.85
C GLU A 89 -5.57 2.54 -6.11
N VAL A 90 -4.94 3.08 -7.17
CA VAL A 90 -5.61 3.49 -8.40
C VAL A 90 -5.33 2.50 -9.53
N ASP A 91 -6.36 1.86 -10.07
CA ASP A 91 -6.23 0.84 -11.11
C ASP A 91 -6.11 1.44 -12.52
N GLY A 92 -4.90 1.93 -12.83
CA GLY A 92 -4.53 2.40 -14.15
C GLY A 92 -5.06 3.80 -14.50
N HIS A 93 -4.74 4.21 -15.73
CA HIS A 93 -4.95 5.58 -16.22
C HIS A 93 -6.41 6.08 -16.24
N PRO A 94 -7.45 5.23 -16.37
CA PRO A 94 -8.83 5.75 -16.46
C PRO A 94 -9.28 6.48 -15.19
N TRP A 95 -8.73 6.13 -14.05
CA TRP A 95 -9.14 6.67 -12.75
C TRP A 95 -8.33 7.88 -12.28
N VAL A 96 -7.21 8.22 -12.96
CA VAL A 96 -6.26 9.24 -12.47
C VAL A 96 -6.88 10.62 -12.39
N ASP A 97 -7.65 11.04 -13.41
CA ASP A 97 -8.29 12.36 -13.46
C ASP A 97 -9.35 12.54 -12.37
N GLU A 98 -9.90 11.45 -11.88
CA GLU A 98 -10.81 11.48 -10.75
C GLU A 98 -10.04 11.45 -9.43
N ALA A 99 -9.08 10.53 -9.28
CA ALA A 99 -8.34 10.32 -8.04
C ALA A 99 -7.60 11.57 -7.54
N ILE A 100 -7.06 12.39 -8.46
CA ILE A 100 -6.34 13.63 -8.09
C ILE A 100 -7.23 14.72 -7.49
N LYS A 101 -8.55 14.57 -7.54
CA LYS A 101 -9.51 15.53 -6.95
C LYS A 101 -9.72 15.30 -5.45
N TYR A 102 -9.33 14.14 -4.93
CA TYR A 102 -9.55 13.75 -3.54
C TYR A 102 -8.36 14.09 -2.65
N ASP A 103 -8.64 14.42 -1.40
CA ASP A 103 -7.59 14.77 -0.43
C ASP A 103 -7.02 13.51 0.22
N VAL A 104 -5.99 12.95 -0.41
CA VAL A 104 -5.22 11.82 0.10
C VAL A 104 -3.80 12.25 0.46
N ASP A 105 -3.10 11.47 1.29
CA ASP A 105 -1.71 11.75 1.65
C ASP A 105 -0.73 11.23 0.59
N TYR A 106 -1.09 10.15 -0.13
CA TYR A 106 -0.26 9.51 -1.17
C TYR A 106 -1.11 8.68 -2.14
N TYR A 107 -0.52 8.32 -3.28
CA TYR A 107 -1.11 7.43 -4.27
C TYR A 107 -0.30 6.16 -4.43
N ILE A 108 -0.98 5.02 -4.54
CA ILE A 108 -0.46 3.75 -5.04
C ILE A 108 -1.06 3.53 -6.41
N PHE A 109 -0.23 3.22 -7.42
CA PHE A 109 -0.68 3.20 -8.80
C PHE A 109 -0.34 1.91 -9.53
N HIS A 110 -1.33 1.24 -10.09
CA HIS A 110 -1.18 0.10 -10.98
C HIS A 110 -0.71 0.57 -12.36
N CYS A 111 0.59 0.66 -12.54
CA CYS A 111 1.21 1.09 -13.79
C CYS A 111 1.52 -0.09 -14.71
N ARG A 112 0.54 -0.61 -15.42
CA ARG A 112 0.76 -1.62 -16.47
C ARG A 112 1.59 -1.03 -17.61
N ASP A 113 2.37 -1.86 -18.39
CA ASP A 113 3.20 -1.37 -19.52
C ASP A 113 2.32 -0.88 -20.69
N GLN A 114 1.67 0.25 -20.47
CA GLN A 114 0.84 0.96 -21.44
C GLN A 114 1.21 2.44 -21.44
N ASN A 115 1.40 3.03 -22.62
CA ASN A 115 1.79 4.44 -22.72
C ASN A 115 0.82 5.41 -22.02
N ALA A 116 -0.47 5.06 -21.92
CA ALA A 116 -1.44 5.87 -21.20
C ALA A 116 -1.15 5.94 -19.71
N ASN A 117 -0.73 4.81 -19.08
CA ASN A 117 -0.38 4.78 -17.67
C ASN A 117 0.85 5.65 -17.39
N TYR A 118 1.91 5.57 -18.22
CA TYR A 118 3.10 6.42 -18.02
C TYR A 118 2.80 7.91 -18.16
N ARG A 119 1.97 8.30 -19.14
CA ARG A 119 1.54 9.72 -19.26
C ARG A 119 0.69 10.21 -18.08
N SER A 120 0.01 9.30 -17.41
CA SER A 120 -0.81 9.64 -16.25
C SER A 120 0.02 9.92 -14.99
N LEU A 121 1.26 9.42 -14.93
CA LEU A 121 2.17 9.69 -13.80
C LEU A 121 2.45 11.19 -13.66
N ASP A 122 2.59 11.91 -14.77
CA ASP A 122 2.80 13.36 -14.74
C ASP A 122 1.65 14.08 -13.99
N LYS A 123 0.40 13.62 -14.17
CA LYS A 123 -0.76 14.20 -13.47
C LYS A 123 -0.67 13.98 -11.95
N PHE A 124 -0.33 12.78 -11.51
CA PHE A 124 -0.12 12.53 -10.08
C PHE A 124 1.01 13.39 -9.52
N LEU A 125 2.13 13.49 -10.23
CA LEU A 125 3.29 14.28 -9.78
C LEU A 125 2.96 15.77 -9.64
N THR A 126 2.03 16.32 -10.45
CA THR A 126 1.57 17.72 -10.29
C THR A 126 0.86 17.98 -8.97
N THR A 127 0.36 16.95 -8.28
CA THR A 127 -0.28 17.12 -6.97
C THR A 127 0.72 17.40 -5.84
N GLY A 128 2.01 17.14 -6.07
CA GLY A 128 3.07 17.23 -5.06
C GLY A 128 3.03 16.12 -4.00
N LYS A 129 2.12 15.14 -4.14
CA LYS A 129 1.98 14.00 -3.21
C LYS A 129 2.86 12.83 -3.65
N PRO A 130 3.33 11.98 -2.73
CA PRO A 130 4.07 10.76 -3.07
C PRO A 130 3.27 9.85 -4.01
N VAL A 131 3.94 9.32 -5.03
CA VAL A 131 3.37 8.37 -5.99
C VAL A 131 4.19 7.08 -5.95
N ILE A 132 3.55 6.00 -5.54
CA ILE A 132 4.15 4.68 -5.38
C ILE A 132 3.66 3.79 -6.54
N ILE A 133 4.57 3.23 -7.31
CA ILE A 133 4.23 2.25 -8.33
C ILE A 133 4.03 0.88 -7.67
N ALA A 134 2.80 0.43 -7.63
CA ALA A 134 2.37 -0.80 -6.96
C ALA A 134 2.93 -2.04 -7.66
N HIS A 135 3.52 -2.96 -6.89
CA HIS A 135 3.98 -4.29 -7.34
C HIS A 135 4.34 -4.38 -8.83
N PRO A 136 5.26 -3.51 -9.32
CA PRO A 136 5.48 -3.29 -10.76
C PRO A 136 5.96 -4.56 -11.49
N ASN A 137 6.63 -5.48 -10.80
CA ASN A 137 7.03 -6.77 -11.34
C ASN A 137 5.83 -7.67 -11.68
N ALA A 138 4.71 -7.56 -10.95
CA ALA A 138 3.49 -8.31 -11.22
C ALA A 138 2.78 -7.83 -12.49
N PHE A 139 2.85 -6.53 -12.77
CA PHE A 139 2.26 -5.91 -13.97
C PHE A 139 3.24 -5.74 -15.13
N GLN A 140 4.47 -6.22 -14.99
CA GLN A 140 5.53 -6.08 -16.00
C GLN A 140 5.73 -4.62 -16.41
N THR A 141 5.61 -3.69 -15.44
CA THR A 141 5.85 -2.27 -15.65
C THR A 141 7.27 -2.06 -16.19
N ASN A 142 7.42 -1.32 -17.26
CA ASN A 142 8.74 -0.95 -17.75
C ASN A 142 9.28 0.23 -16.92
N LEU A 143 10.13 -0.08 -15.94
CA LEU A 143 10.70 0.93 -15.03
C LEU A 143 11.52 2.00 -15.77
N GLY A 144 12.07 1.68 -16.94
CA GLY A 144 12.78 2.67 -17.77
C GLY A 144 11.88 3.79 -18.33
N LYS A 145 10.54 3.65 -18.23
CA LYS A 145 9.56 4.67 -18.65
C LYS A 145 8.94 5.42 -17.46
N VAL A 146 9.24 5.00 -16.24
CA VAL A 146 8.69 5.62 -15.02
C VAL A 146 9.52 6.85 -14.67
N PRO A 147 8.91 8.02 -14.35
CA PRO A 147 9.62 9.17 -13.85
C PRO A 147 10.40 8.86 -12.56
N PRO A 148 11.65 9.35 -12.41
CA PRO A 148 12.48 9.03 -11.24
C PRO A 148 11.97 9.62 -9.92
N GLU A 149 11.02 10.55 -9.97
CA GLU A 149 10.33 11.11 -8.83
C GLU A 149 9.35 10.12 -8.20
N CYS A 150 8.90 9.12 -8.96
CA CYS A 150 8.04 8.06 -8.43
C CYS A 150 8.84 7.11 -7.52
N LEU A 151 8.15 6.59 -6.52
CA LEU A 151 8.66 5.56 -5.63
C LEU A 151 8.32 4.18 -6.21
N ILE A 152 9.23 3.23 -6.08
CA ILE A 152 9.02 1.87 -6.58
C ILE A 152 8.75 0.93 -5.40
N GLU A 153 7.66 0.22 -5.46
CA GLU A 153 7.33 -0.76 -4.43
C GLU A 153 8.06 -2.09 -4.63
N ILE A 154 8.67 -2.58 -3.55
CA ILE A 154 8.99 -4.01 -3.38
C ILE A 154 7.87 -4.60 -2.55
N ASN A 155 6.95 -5.27 -3.22
CA ASN A 155 5.71 -5.76 -2.63
C ASN A 155 5.90 -7.17 -2.05
N ASN A 156 5.53 -7.35 -0.79
CA ASN A 156 5.74 -8.62 -0.07
C ASN A 156 4.94 -9.78 -0.66
N ARG A 157 3.77 -9.48 -1.26
CA ARG A 157 2.86 -10.46 -1.83
C ARG A 157 3.28 -10.93 -3.23
N TYR A 158 3.98 -10.04 -3.99
CA TYR A 158 4.25 -10.25 -5.41
C TYR A 158 5.72 -10.35 -5.78
N VAL A 159 6.67 -9.92 -4.94
CA VAL A 159 8.10 -9.86 -5.30
C VAL A 159 8.65 -11.21 -5.78
N TRP A 160 8.20 -12.30 -5.20
CA TRP A 160 8.66 -13.67 -5.51
C TRP A 160 8.06 -14.26 -6.79
N ARG A 161 7.06 -13.61 -7.42
CA ARG A 161 6.37 -14.13 -8.62
C ARG A 161 7.15 -13.91 -9.91
N ALA A 162 8.26 -13.19 -9.89
CA ALA A 162 9.15 -12.96 -11.02
C ALA A 162 10.61 -13.02 -10.55
N ASP A 163 11.56 -13.03 -11.48
CA ASP A 163 12.97 -12.82 -11.15
C ASP A 163 13.18 -11.35 -10.74
N TRP A 164 12.99 -11.09 -9.45
CA TRP A 164 13.09 -9.76 -8.88
C TRP A 164 14.51 -9.18 -8.98
N ARG A 165 15.56 -10.03 -9.03
CA ARG A 165 16.95 -9.56 -9.22
C ARG A 165 17.15 -8.97 -10.61
N GLN A 166 16.65 -9.68 -11.62
CA GLN A 166 16.69 -9.20 -13.00
C GLN A 166 15.79 -7.99 -13.20
N TYR A 167 14.65 -7.94 -12.52
CA TYR A 167 13.66 -6.88 -12.68
C TYR A 167 14.08 -5.57 -12.01
N TYR A 168 14.42 -5.59 -10.71
CA TYR A 168 14.75 -4.39 -9.94
C TYR A 168 16.24 -4.01 -10.02
N GLY A 169 17.14 -5.00 -10.17
CA GLY A 169 18.60 -4.80 -10.11
C GLY A 169 19.14 -3.67 -10.97
N PRO A 170 18.73 -3.54 -12.25
CA PRO A 170 19.18 -2.45 -13.12
C PRO A 170 18.80 -1.04 -12.64
N PHE A 171 17.83 -0.91 -11.73
CA PHE A 171 17.21 0.35 -11.34
C PHE A 171 17.49 0.78 -9.89
N THR A 172 18.30 0.02 -9.15
CA THR A 172 18.55 0.27 -7.72
C THR A 172 19.14 1.64 -7.42
N ASN A 173 19.88 2.23 -8.38
CA ASN A 173 20.46 3.57 -8.24
C ASN A 173 19.62 4.68 -8.88
N GLN A 174 18.52 4.33 -9.54
CA GLN A 174 17.65 5.29 -10.24
C GLN A 174 16.47 5.73 -9.38
N PHE A 175 15.92 4.81 -8.59
CA PHE A 175 14.72 5.07 -7.82
C PHE A 175 14.94 4.97 -6.31
N LYS A 176 14.04 5.59 -5.58
CA LYS A 176 13.80 5.30 -4.17
C LYS A 176 12.79 4.16 -4.07
N PHE A 177 13.03 3.22 -3.16
CA PHE A 177 12.19 2.05 -3.00
C PHE A 177 11.44 2.10 -1.67
N VAL A 178 10.17 1.70 -1.70
CA VAL A 178 9.34 1.48 -0.53
C VAL A 178 8.98 0.01 -0.42
N ILE A 179 8.67 -0.44 0.79
CA ILE A 179 8.26 -1.82 1.02
C ILE A 179 6.80 -1.80 1.47
N GLY A 180 5.97 -2.62 0.83
CA GLY A 180 4.54 -2.75 1.13
C GLY A 180 4.15 -4.19 1.43
N SER A 181 3.22 -4.40 2.37
CA SER A 181 2.67 -5.72 2.66
C SER A 181 1.64 -6.16 1.62
N ASP A 182 0.86 -5.22 1.11
CA ASP A 182 -0.33 -5.46 0.28
C ASP A 182 -1.32 -6.39 1.02
N ALA A 183 -1.50 -6.08 2.31
CA ALA A 183 -2.28 -6.91 3.20
C ALA A 183 -3.78 -6.75 2.96
N HIS A 184 -4.47 -7.87 2.76
CA HIS A 184 -5.93 -7.98 2.63
C HIS A 184 -6.52 -8.78 3.78
N GLN A 185 -5.67 -9.30 4.66
CA GLN A 185 -6.01 -10.16 5.78
C GLN A 185 -5.06 -9.90 6.95
N PRO A 186 -5.50 -10.09 8.20
CA PRO A 186 -4.67 -9.85 9.40
C PRO A 186 -3.30 -10.51 9.39
N ASN A 187 -3.22 -11.75 8.90
CA ASN A 187 -1.98 -12.52 8.84
C ASN A 187 -1.05 -12.14 7.66
N TRP A 188 -1.45 -11.19 6.81
CA TRP A 188 -0.62 -10.67 5.73
C TRP A 188 0.08 -9.34 6.08
N LEU A 189 -0.14 -8.81 7.28
CA LEU A 189 0.54 -7.62 7.79
C LEU A 189 2.02 -7.91 8.09
N GLY A 190 2.78 -8.28 7.07
CA GLY A 190 4.20 -8.62 7.17
C GLY A 190 4.95 -8.33 5.89
N GLN A 191 6.25 -8.05 6.00
CA GLN A 191 7.08 -7.62 4.88
C GLN A 191 8.38 -8.43 4.74
N ALA A 192 8.46 -9.61 5.36
CA ALA A 192 9.71 -10.37 5.47
C ALA A 192 10.33 -10.74 4.12
N VAL A 193 9.50 -11.15 3.14
CA VAL A 193 9.98 -11.55 1.81
C VAL A 193 10.49 -10.34 1.03
N ALA A 194 9.77 -9.21 1.10
CA ALA A 194 10.17 -7.96 0.44
C ALA A 194 11.47 -7.41 1.06
N HIS A 195 11.61 -7.40 2.38
CA HIS A 195 12.85 -7.02 3.06
C HIS A 195 14.03 -7.93 2.69
N TYR A 196 13.80 -9.22 2.57
CA TYR A 196 14.83 -10.14 2.09
C TYR A 196 15.29 -9.78 0.68
N ALA A 197 14.34 -9.55 -0.24
CA ALA A 197 14.66 -9.15 -1.61
C ALA A 197 15.42 -7.82 -1.67
N ALA A 198 14.97 -6.81 -0.93
CA ALA A 198 15.63 -5.51 -0.82
C ALA A 198 17.07 -5.64 -0.32
N ALA A 199 17.29 -6.41 0.75
CA ALA A 199 18.62 -6.64 1.30
C ALA A 199 19.55 -7.33 0.29
N GLN A 200 19.05 -8.31 -0.47
CA GLN A 200 19.85 -8.99 -1.52
C GLN A 200 20.22 -8.08 -2.70
N LEU A 201 19.45 -7.01 -2.92
CA LEU A 201 19.71 -5.98 -3.94
C LEU A 201 20.53 -4.81 -3.41
N GLY A 202 20.85 -4.77 -2.12
CA GLY A 202 21.47 -3.61 -1.49
C GLY A 202 20.58 -2.38 -1.46
N ILE A 203 19.25 -2.58 -1.51
CA ILE A 203 18.26 -1.50 -1.45
C ILE A 203 17.98 -1.15 0.01
N GLU A 204 18.12 0.13 0.36
CA GLU A 204 17.64 0.69 1.60
C GLU A 204 16.21 1.22 1.41
N GLU A 205 15.30 0.86 2.33
CA GLU A 205 13.93 1.33 2.30
C GLU A 205 13.84 2.84 2.51
N HIS A 206 13.19 3.54 1.58
CA HIS A 206 12.88 4.96 1.70
C HIS A 206 11.61 5.15 2.53
N LEU A 207 11.68 5.97 3.58
CA LEU A 207 10.51 6.39 4.35
C LEU A 207 9.84 7.58 3.69
N VAL A 208 8.52 7.49 3.54
CA VAL A 208 7.71 8.49 2.82
C VAL A 208 7.28 9.63 3.75
N PHE A 209 7.06 9.31 5.04
CA PHE A 209 6.59 10.25 6.06
C PHE A 209 7.46 10.27 7.31
#